data_3fd78260a9c4f4b6203233e6eef700a5
#
_entry.id   3fd78260a9c4f4b6203233e6eef700a5
#
_cell.length_a   1.000
_cell.length_b   1.000
_cell.length_c   1.000
_cell.angle_alpha   90.00
_cell.angle_beta   90.00
_cell.angle_gamma   90.00
#
_symmetry.space_group_name_H-M   'P 1'
#
loop_
_entity.id
_entity.type
_entity.pdbx_description
1 polymer ?
#
loop_
_entity_poly.entity_id
_entity_poly.type
_entity_poly.pdbx_seq_one_letter_code
_entity_poly.pdbx_strand_id
1 'polypeptide(L)'
;MELIVILVLILLNGLFAMSEIALISARRSKLEIQARQGNAGARRAQRLIENPDRFLSTIQIGITLIGILTGIYSGDALAERFGHELASLGIPPRVAAAAAQVIIVIVVTYLTLIFGELVPKRIGMNAAEKTACAVSRPMHLLSLVASPFVWLLAKSTAGITRLLGIEKAESHITEEEIRSIIREGAEEGEVQEVEQKIVGRVFSLGDRRVESIMTPRSELTWLEVGMTTDEIRAVVNEHPHNRYPVGRGSLDDLVGVVYLKELFQHLHEPGFSLEQHLEPVKFFHEGLEVYGALERLRHGQCGYGVVFDEFGRTRGIITLKDICEALVGEIPDGEEEPDIVEREDGSCLIDGQCPFFDLLTHFGMDGTPLDNAYNTVSGLFLDLTGHIPQTGEHLDWKGLRLEIVDMDGVRIDKILVKRITTPEA
;
A
#
# COMPACT_ATOMS: atom_id res chain seq x y z
N MET A 1 55.86 -12.80 14.48
CA MET A 1 54.73 -12.54 15.39
C MET A 1 53.80 -11.47 14.85
N GLU A 2 54.29 -10.39 14.32
CA GLU A 2 53.56 -9.23 13.79
C GLU A 2 52.60 -9.55 12.64
N LEU A 3 53.02 -10.37 11.66
CA LEU A 3 52.16 -10.85 10.56
C LEU A 3 50.91 -11.60 11.06
N ILE A 4 51.08 -12.37 12.15
CA ILE A 4 49.94 -13.08 12.75
C ILE A 4 48.98 -12.11 13.40
N VAL A 5 49.52 -11.06 14.07
CA VAL A 5 48.67 -10.01 14.68
C VAL A 5 47.87 -9.27 13.61
N ILE A 6 48.54 -8.84 12.53
CA ILE A 6 47.84 -8.16 11.41
C ILE A 6 46.79 -9.07 10.78
N LEU A 7 47.08 -10.34 10.55
CA LEU A 7 46.11 -11.30 10.00
C LEU A 7 44.88 -11.48 10.93
N VAL A 8 45.12 -11.59 12.25
CA VAL A 8 44.05 -11.66 13.24
C VAL A 8 43.21 -10.39 13.24
N LEU A 9 43.84 -9.21 13.17
CA LEU A 9 43.12 -7.95 13.09
C LEU A 9 42.28 -7.84 11.81
N ILE A 10 42.82 -8.25 10.65
CA ILE A 10 42.06 -8.28 9.39
C ILE A 10 40.87 -9.20 9.49
N LEU A 11 41.00 -10.42 10.03
CA LEU A 11 39.91 -11.35 10.21
C LEU A 11 38.86 -10.84 11.20
N LEU A 12 39.28 -10.19 12.26
CA LEU A 12 38.41 -9.57 13.24
C LEU A 12 37.61 -8.41 12.61
N ASN A 13 38.25 -7.60 11.78
CA ASN A 13 37.58 -6.58 11.00
C ASN A 13 36.54 -7.18 10.08
N GLY A 14 36.88 -8.29 9.41
CA GLY A 14 35.93 -9.04 8.56
C GLY A 14 34.70 -9.57 9.33
N LEU A 15 34.92 -10.03 10.57
CA LEU A 15 33.81 -10.44 11.43
C LEU A 15 32.87 -9.29 11.76
N PHE A 16 33.39 -8.09 12.03
CA PHE A 16 32.57 -6.90 12.27
C PHE A 16 31.83 -6.47 11.02
N ALA A 17 32.53 -6.37 9.88
CA ALA A 17 31.91 -5.97 8.61
C ALA A 17 30.83 -6.97 8.16
N MET A 18 31.05 -8.25 8.35
CA MET A 18 30.05 -9.31 8.10
C MET A 18 28.84 -9.18 9.04
N SER A 19 29.08 -8.88 10.33
CA SER A 19 28.03 -8.73 11.33
C SER A 19 27.15 -7.51 11.07
N GLU A 20 27.76 -6.40 10.67
CA GLU A 20 27.09 -5.16 10.30
C GLU A 20 26.06 -5.42 9.20
N ILE A 21 26.54 -5.92 8.07
CA ILE A 21 25.68 -6.09 6.89
C ILE A 21 24.63 -7.20 7.11
N ALA A 22 24.97 -8.27 7.83
CA ALA A 22 24.06 -9.36 8.11
C ALA A 22 22.88 -8.89 8.97
N LEU A 23 23.08 -8.05 9.97
CA LEU A 23 22.02 -7.53 10.83
C LEU A 23 21.18 -6.44 10.15
N ILE A 24 21.77 -5.67 9.23
CA ILE A 24 21.04 -4.68 8.42
C ILE A 24 20.17 -5.37 7.36
N SER A 25 20.72 -6.40 6.69
CA SER A 25 20.05 -7.09 5.57
C SER A 25 19.10 -8.21 6.01
N ALA A 26 19.12 -8.62 7.28
CA ALA A 26 18.27 -9.69 7.78
C ALA A 26 16.80 -9.23 7.83
N ARG A 27 15.91 -10.02 7.20
CA ARG A 27 14.46 -9.77 7.22
C ARG A 27 13.90 -9.99 8.62
N ARG A 28 13.31 -8.93 9.22
CA ARG A 28 12.73 -9.00 10.58
C ARG A 28 11.70 -10.11 10.72
N SER A 29 10.83 -10.27 9.72
CA SER A 29 9.80 -11.32 9.69
C SER A 29 10.38 -12.73 9.78
N LYS A 30 11.47 -13.04 9.05
CA LYS A 30 12.13 -14.34 9.10
C LYS A 30 12.80 -14.61 10.45
N LEU A 31 13.43 -13.60 11.04
CA LEU A 31 14.01 -13.72 12.39
C LEU A 31 12.94 -13.92 13.46
N GLU A 32 11.78 -13.28 13.33
CA GLU A 32 10.66 -13.44 14.24
C GLU A 32 10.11 -14.87 14.21
N ILE A 33 9.90 -15.43 13.03
CA ILE A 33 9.45 -16.82 12.84
C ILE A 33 10.45 -17.77 13.51
N GLN A 34 11.76 -17.60 13.26
CA GLN A 34 12.79 -18.44 13.87
C GLN A 34 12.87 -18.27 15.40
N ALA A 35 12.64 -17.06 15.90
CA ALA A 35 12.61 -16.78 17.34
C ALA A 35 11.41 -17.47 18.02
N ARG A 36 10.24 -17.49 17.38
CA ARG A 36 9.05 -18.24 17.84
C ARG A 36 9.26 -19.75 17.79
N GLN A 37 10.06 -20.26 16.86
CA GLN A 37 10.46 -21.67 16.78
C GLN A 37 11.53 -22.07 17.83
N GLY A 38 11.93 -21.17 18.72
CA GLY A 38 12.85 -21.45 19.82
C GLY A 38 14.33 -21.15 19.54
N ASN A 39 14.67 -20.55 18.38
CA ASN A 39 16.06 -20.18 18.07
C ASN A 39 16.52 -19.00 18.94
N ALA A 40 17.41 -19.31 19.91
CA ALA A 40 17.96 -18.31 20.82
C ALA A 40 18.86 -17.27 20.11
N GLY A 41 19.50 -17.64 18.99
CA GLY A 41 20.27 -16.73 18.15
C GLY A 41 19.39 -15.67 17.47
N ALA A 42 18.28 -16.11 16.88
CA ALA A 42 17.30 -15.24 16.23
C ALA A 42 16.69 -14.24 17.23
N ARG A 43 16.33 -14.70 18.44
CA ARG A 43 15.81 -13.81 19.48
C ARG A 43 16.81 -12.75 19.92
N ARG A 44 18.13 -13.08 19.97
CA ARG A 44 19.17 -12.07 20.27
C ARG A 44 19.40 -11.14 19.09
N ALA A 45 19.45 -11.65 17.86
CA ALA A 45 19.59 -10.84 16.66
C ALA A 45 18.44 -9.82 16.54
N GLN A 46 17.20 -10.24 16.80
CA GLN A 46 16.04 -9.34 16.81
C GLN A 46 16.22 -8.18 17.80
N ARG A 47 16.67 -8.45 19.05
CA ARG A 47 16.95 -7.38 20.04
C ARG A 47 18.05 -6.40 19.60
N LEU A 48 19.03 -6.86 18.83
CA LEU A 48 20.07 -5.98 18.30
C LEU A 48 19.52 -5.09 17.20
N ILE A 49 18.61 -5.62 16.34
CA ILE A 49 17.95 -4.87 15.27
C ILE A 49 16.92 -3.86 15.81
N GLU A 50 16.32 -4.14 16.97
CA GLU A 50 15.39 -3.20 17.64
C GLU A 50 16.09 -1.90 18.10
N ASN A 51 17.41 -1.95 18.33
CA ASN A 51 18.23 -0.80 18.72
C ASN A 51 19.40 -0.59 17.75
N PRO A 52 19.13 -0.23 16.49
CA PRO A 52 20.14 -0.18 15.43
C PRO A 52 21.25 0.84 15.72
N ASP A 53 20.93 1.99 16.25
CA ASP A 53 21.90 3.06 16.55
C ASP A 53 22.98 2.59 17.53
N ARG A 54 22.59 1.86 18.56
CA ARG A 54 23.51 1.33 19.56
C ARG A 54 24.39 0.24 18.99
N PHE A 55 23.81 -0.66 18.20
CA PHE A 55 24.52 -1.75 17.56
C PHE A 55 25.53 -1.24 16.52
N LEU A 56 25.08 -0.34 15.59
CA LEU A 56 25.94 0.25 14.56
C LEU A 56 27.11 1.04 15.18
N SER A 57 26.84 1.85 16.20
CA SER A 57 27.90 2.57 16.92
C SER A 57 28.92 1.63 17.55
N THR A 58 28.46 0.49 18.10
CA THR A 58 29.37 -0.51 18.70
C THR A 58 30.30 -1.11 17.64
N ILE A 59 29.77 -1.49 16.48
CA ILE A 59 30.57 -2.05 15.37
C ILE A 59 31.52 -0.99 14.83
N GLN A 60 31.06 0.24 14.65
CA GLN A 60 31.89 1.34 14.14
C GLN A 60 33.09 1.63 15.03
N ILE A 61 32.91 1.63 16.36
CA ILE A 61 34.01 1.72 17.32
C ILE A 61 35.00 0.57 17.10
N GLY A 62 34.50 -0.66 16.96
CA GLY A 62 35.31 -1.86 16.74
C GLY A 62 36.13 -1.77 15.46
N ILE A 63 35.53 -1.46 14.34
CA ILE A 63 36.17 -1.32 13.03
C ILE A 63 37.24 -0.22 13.07
N THR A 64 36.91 0.95 13.64
CA THR A 64 37.83 2.08 13.75
C THR A 64 39.07 1.73 14.62
N LEU A 65 38.82 1.08 15.77
CA LEU A 65 39.91 0.67 16.66
C LEU A 65 40.84 -0.36 15.97
N ILE A 66 40.27 -1.35 15.30
CA ILE A 66 41.05 -2.35 14.56
C ILE A 66 41.83 -1.70 13.44
N GLY A 67 41.22 -0.76 12.69
CA GLY A 67 41.91 -0.02 11.63
C GLY A 67 43.14 0.75 12.14
N ILE A 68 42.98 1.46 13.27
CA ILE A 68 44.11 2.18 13.92
C ILE A 68 45.21 1.20 14.37
N LEU A 69 44.85 0.10 15.03
CA LEU A 69 45.80 -0.93 15.47
C LEU A 69 46.51 -1.57 14.27
N THR A 70 45.79 -1.90 13.20
CA THR A 70 46.37 -2.44 11.96
C THR A 70 47.38 -1.45 11.37
N GLY A 71 47.02 -0.16 11.33
CA GLY A 71 47.93 0.90 10.85
C GLY A 71 49.22 1.01 11.66
N ILE A 72 49.14 0.98 13.00
CA ILE A 72 50.31 1.04 13.90
C ILE A 72 51.21 -0.18 13.69
N TYR A 73 50.63 -1.41 13.73
CA TYR A 73 51.43 -2.63 13.58
C TYR A 73 52.01 -2.79 12.16
N SER A 74 51.35 -2.32 11.12
CA SER A 74 51.86 -2.41 9.75
C SER A 74 52.99 -1.37 9.47
N GLY A 75 52.87 -0.17 10.04
CA GLY A 75 53.81 0.91 9.78
C GLY A 75 55.18 0.72 10.45
N ASP A 76 55.18 0.44 11.75
CA ASP A 76 56.43 0.40 12.52
C ASP A 76 57.16 -0.93 12.38
N ALA A 77 56.50 -2.05 12.51
CA ALA A 77 57.18 -3.32 12.64
C ALA A 77 57.46 -4.02 11.31
N LEU A 78 56.53 -3.97 10.37
CA LEU A 78 56.63 -4.68 9.09
C LEU A 78 57.44 -3.88 8.07
N ALA A 79 57.23 -2.53 8.02
CA ALA A 79 57.89 -1.68 7.09
C ALA A 79 59.39 -1.53 7.42
N GLU A 80 59.79 -1.53 8.72
CA GLU A 80 61.18 -1.46 9.13
C GLU A 80 61.95 -2.71 8.68
N ARG A 81 61.42 -3.92 8.91
CA ARG A 81 62.03 -5.18 8.45
C ARG A 81 62.17 -5.24 6.94
N PHE A 82 61.09 -4.92 6.23
CA PHE A 82 61.10 -4.93 4.77
C PHE A 82 62.04 -3.86 4.19
N GLY A 83 62.21 -2.71 4.86
CA GLY A 83 63.14 -1.68 4.53
C GLY A 83 64.61 -2.15 4.65
N HIS A 84 64.93 -2.94 5.69
CA HIS A 84 66.25 -3.54 5.84
C HIS A 84 66.57 -4.56 4.72
N GLU A 85 65.59 -5.37 4.33
CA GLU A 85 65.74 -6.31 3.19
C GLU A 85 65.98 -5.54 1.87
N LEU A 86 65.23 -4.47 1.59
CA LEU A 86 65.44 -3.61 0.43
C LEU A 86 66.79 -2.91 0.43
N ALA A 87 67.29 -2.48 1.60
CA ALA A 87 68.62 -1.86 1.72
C ALA A 87 69.76 -2.88 1.46
N SER A 88 69.56 -4.15 1.82
CA SER A 88 70.53 -5.24 1.52
C SER A 88 70.68 -5.51 0.02
N LEU A 89 69.68 -5.15 -0.80
CA LEU A 89 69.68 -5.24 -2.27
C LEU A 89 70.35 -4.06 -2.95
N GLY A 90 71.03 -3.12 -2.17
CA GLY A 90 71.80 -2.02 -2.70
C GLY A 90 71.05 -0.69 -2.86
N ILE A 91 69.75 -0.63 -2.35
CA ILE A 91 69.01 0.63 -2.35
C ILE A 91 69.45 1.53 -1.20
N PRO A 92 69.61 2.85 -1.41
CA PRO A 92 69.98 3.77 -0.33
C PRO A 92 69.01 3.65 0.84
N PRO A 93 69.44 3.55 2.12
CA PRO A 93 68.63 3.23 3.27
C PRO A 93 67.40 4.15 3.45
N ARG A 94 67.51 5.44 3.12
CA ARG A 94 66.41 6.40 3.21
C ARG A 94 65.31 6.10 2.17
N VAL A 95 65.73 5.74 0.95
CA VAL A 95 64.79 5.37 -0.14
C VAL A 95 64.16 4.01 0.14
N ALA A 96 64.95 3.06 0.62
CA ALA A 96 64.48 1.72 0.99
C ALA A 96 63.41 1.77 2.08
N ALA A 97 63.60 2.57 3.13
CA ALA A 97 62.62 2.74 4.20
C ALA A 97 61.29 3.36 3.71
N ALA A 98 61.38 4.44 2.93
CA ALA A 98 60.18 5.08 2.38
C ALA A 98 59.42 4.18 1.39
N ALA A 99 60.15 3.49 0.51
CA ALA A 99 59.54 2.53 -0.44
C ALA A 99 58.89 1.35 0.29
N ALA A 100 59.55 0.80 1.31
CA ALA A 100 59.01 -0.26 2.14
C ALA A 100 57.71 0.13 2.81
N GLN A 101 57.65 1.33 3.40
CA GLN A 101 56.44 1.84 4.06
C GLN A 101 55.28 1.96 3.07
N VAL A 102 55.49 2.53 1.89
CA VAL A 102 54.46 2.66 0.85
C VAL A 102 53.97 1.29 0.37
N ILE A 103 54.87 0.35 0.09
CA ILE A 103 54.53 -0.98 -0.39
C ILE A 103 53.73 -1.74 0.68
N ILE A 104 54.16 -1.74 1.92
CA ILE A 104 53.47 -2.42 3.02
C ILE A 104 52.10 -1.83 3.26
N VAL A 105 51.93 -0.51 3.24
CA VAL A 105 50.62 0.15 3.36
C VAL A 105 49.70 -0.29 2.24
N ILE A 106 50.17 -0.31 0.98
CA ILE A 106 49.36 -0.75 -0.15
C ILE A 106 48.93 -2.21 0.01
N VAL A 107 49.85 -3.11 0.34
CA VAL A 107 49.58 -4.54 0.48
C VAL A 107 48.63 -4.80 1.64
N VAL A 108 48.87 -4.21 2.80
CA VAL A 108 48.02 -4.40 3.99
C VAL A 108 46.63 -3.80 3.75
N THR A 109 46.55 -2.60 3.12
CA THR A 109 45.26 -2.01 2.75
C THR A 109 44.49 -2.93 1.79
N TYR A 110 45.14 -3.46 0.75
CA TYR A 110 44.50 -4.36 -0.20
C TYR A 110 43.97 -5.64 0.48
N LEU A 111 44.78 -6.25 1.33
CA LEU A 111 44.37 -7.45 2.09
C LEU A 111 43.21 -7.15 3.07
N THR A 112 43.27 -6.01 3.73
CA THR A 112 42.22 -5.55 4.66
C THR A 112 40.93 -5.28 3.93
N LEU A 113 40.97 -4.63 2.75
CA LEU A 113 39.78 -4.41 1.94
C LEU A 113 39.12 -5.73 1.48
N ILE A 114 39.92 -6.68 0.97
CA ILE A 114 39.38 -7.94 0.48
C ILE A 114 38.91 -8.82 1.63
N PHE A 115 39.79 -9.17 2.57
CA PHE A 115 39.47 -10.17 3.62
C PHE A 115 38.87 -9.56 4.87
N GLY A 116 39.08 -8.28 5.10
CA GLY A 116 38.52 -7.57 6.25
C GLY A 116 37.19 -6.83 5.95
N GLU A 117 36.80 -6.69 4.67
CA GLU A 117 35.57 -5.94 4.36
C GLU A 117 34.77 -6.56 3.22
N LEU A 118 35.25 -6.62 1.97
CA LEU A 118 34.45 -6.95 0.79
C LEU A 118 33.93 -8.39 0.81
N VAL A 119 34.80 -9.37 1.04
CA VAL A 119 34.39 -10.79 1.08
C VAL A 119 33.46 -11.06 2.26
N PRO A 120 33.77 -10.64 3.50
CA PRO A 120 32.87 -10.80 4.63
C PRO A 120 31.51 -10.13 4.44
N LYS A 121 31.44 -8.93 3.87
CA LYS A 121 30.16 -8.26 3.55
C LYS A 121 29.32 -9.07 2.57
N ARG A 122 29.93 -9.63 1.51
CA ARG A 122 29.20 -10.51 0.58
C ARG A 122 28.65 -11.77 1.26
N ILE A 123 29.43 -12.39 2.15
CA ILE A 123 28.97 -13.55 2.91
C ILE A 123 27.80 -13.15 3.81
N GLY A 124 27.91 -12.01 4.51
CA GLY A 124 26.86 -11.48 5.38
C GLY A 124 25.55 -11.19 4.66
N MET A 125 25.60 -10.65 3.43
CA MET A 125 24.41 -10.39 2.59
C MET A 125 23.75 -11.67 2.12
N ASN A 126 24.52 -12.62 1.59
CA ASN A 126 23.96 -13.86 1.00
C ASN A 126 23.29 -14.79 2.02
N ALA A 127 23.71 -14.75 3.28
CA ALA A 127 23.19 -15.58 4.35
C ALA A 127 22.82 -14.78 5.59
N ALA A 128 22.11 -13.64 5.38
CA ALA A 128 21.90 -12.62 6.38
C ALA A 128 21.33 -13.16 7.70
N GLU A 129 20.24 -13.94 7.66
CA GLU A 129 19.57 -14.44 8.86
C GLU A 129 20.45 -15.44 9.62
N LYS A 130 21.12 -16.37 8.90
CA LYS A 130 22.01 -17.37 9.53
C LYS A 130 23.21 -16.69 10.19
N THR A 131 23.82 -15.74 9.49
CA THR A 131 24.96 -14.99 9.99
C THR A 131 24.56 -14.11 11.17
N ALA A 132 23.45 -13.38 11.10
CA ALA A 132 22.92 -12.57 12.19
C ALA A 132 22.69 -13.41 13.46
N CYS A 133 22.12 -14.60 13.32
CA CYS A 133 21.93 -15.54 14.45
C CYS A 133 23.26 -15.99 15.05
N ALA A 134 24.26 -16.31 14.22
CA ALA A 134 25.56 -16.80 14.68
C ALA A 134 26.34 -15.70 15.41
N VAL A 135 26.40 -14.48 14.86
CA VAL A 135 27.15 -13.35 15.42
C VAL A 135 26.43 -12.64 16.57
N SER A 136 25.14 -12.91 16.78
CA SER A 136 24.33 -12.22 17.80
C SER A 136 24.87 -12.31 19.20
N ARG A 137 25.46 -13.46 19.60
CA ARG A 137 26.02 -13.66 20.94
C ARG A 137 27.31 -12.85 21.17
N PRO A 138 28.34 -12.94 20.31
CA PRO A 138 29.56 -12.13 20.49
C PRO A 138 29.27 -10.62 20.35
N MET A 139 28.37 -10.23 19.44
CA MET A 139 28.01 -8.82 19.26
C MET A 139 27.25 -8.24 20.48
N HIS A 140 26.37 -9.04 21.09
CA HIS A 140 25.71 -8.61 22.33
C HIS A 140 26.70 -8.37 23.47
N LEU A 141 27.68 -9.28 23.64
CA LEU A 141 28.71 -9.14 24.66
C LEU A 141 29.56 -7.90 24.41
N LEU A 142 29.98 -7.68 23.16
CA LEU A 142 30.72 -6.51 22.75
C LEU A 142 29.94 -5.21 22.99
N SER A 143 28.66 -5.19 22.67
CA SER A 143 27.78 -4.04 22.90
C SER A 143 27.67 -3.66 24.39
N LEU A 144 27.73 -4.65 25.30
CA LEU A 144 27.77 -4.39 26.73
C LEU A 144 29.07 -3.71 27.14
N VAL A 145 30.23 -4.21 26.66
CA VAL A 145 31.54 -3.62 26.95
C VAL A 145 31.68 -2.23 26.36
N ALA A 146 31.23 -2.02 25.11
CA ALA A 146 31.28 -0.73 24.41
C ALA A 146 30.23 0.28 24.91
N SER A 147 29.26 -0.15 25.73
CA SER A 147 28.12 0.67 26.18
C SER A 147 28.51 2.08 26.70
N PRO A 148 29.51 2.29 27.54
CA PRO A 148 29.85 3.63 28.02
C PRO A 148 30.36 4.55 26.88
N PHE A 149 31.10 4.00 25.92
CA PHE A 149 31.60 4.77 24.76
C PHE A 149 30.42 5.08 23.80
N VAL A 150 29.55 4.12 23.55
CA VAL A 150 28.35 4.30 22.72
C VAL A 150 27.46 5.38 23.33
N TRP A 151 27.24 5.36 24.65
CA TRP A 151 26.47 6.41 25.32
C TRP A 151 27.08 7.81 25.13
N LEU A 152 28.42 7.91 25.26
CA LEU A 152 29.12 9.20 25.06
C LEU A 152 28.93 9.68 23.61
N LEU A 153 29.14 8.81 22.61
CA LEU A 153 28.95 9.15 21.21
C LEU A 153 27.49 9.54 20.90
N ALA A 154 26.54 8.78 21.38
CA ALA A 154 25.11 9.07 21.18
C ALA A 154 24.72 10.44 21.76
N LYS A 155 25.20 10.77 22.95
CA LYS A 155 24.96 12.07 23.59
C LYS A 155 25.63 13.24 22.81
N SER A 156 26.83 13.02 22.31
CA SER A 156 27.57 14.01 21.49
C SER A 156 26.85 14.23 20.15
N THR A 157 26.45 13.16 19.47
CA THR A 157 25.72 13.22 18.21
C THR A 157 24.36 13.90 18.39
N ALA A 158 23.59 13.55 19.44
CA ALA A 158 22.32 14.20 19.74
C ALA A 158 22.47 15.70 20.05
N GLY A 159 23.59 16.11 20.67
CA GLY A 159 23.92 17.52 20.87
C GLY A 159 24.14 18.26 19.56
N ILE A 160 24.90 17.66 18.64
CA ILE A 160 25.22 18.26 17.33
C ILE A 160 23.98 18.31 16.44
N THR A 161 23.18 17.21 16.36
CA THR A 161 21.95 17.17 15.55
C THR A 161 20.93 18.18 16.03
N ARG A 162 20.79 18.37 17.36
CA ARG A 162 19.93 19.42 17.92
C ARG A 162 20.43 20.83 17.55
N LEU A 163 21.74 21.05 17.56
CA LEU A 163 22.31 22.33 17.14
C LEU A 163 22.05 22.64 15.67
N LEU A 164 22.01 21.59 14.82
CA LEU A 164 21.72 21.69 13.38
C LEU A 164 20.21 21.74 13.07
N GLY A 165 19.33 21.70 14.07
CA GLY A 165 17.86 21.73 13.88
C GLY A 165 17.27 20.48 13.22
N ILE A 166 17.99 19.34 13.25
CA ILE A 166 17.51 18.08 12.67
C ILE A 166 16.64 17.38 13.71
N GLU A 167 15.33 17.44 13.52
CA GLU A 167 14.35 16.66 14.30
C GLU A 167 14.28 15.22 13.78
N LYS A 168 14.06 14.27 14.71
CA LYS A 168 13.78 12.88 14.30
C LYS A 168 12.43 12.86 13.57
N ALA A 169 12.44 12.52 12.29
CA ALA A 169 11.22 12.17 11.58
C ALA A 169 10.65 10.90 12.23
N GLU A 170 9.50 11.01 12.85
CA GLU A 170 8.71 9.83 13.23
C GLU A 170 8.22 9.18 11.94
N SER A 171 8.76 8.03 11.60
CA SER A 171 8.29 7.26 10.45
C SER A 171 6.96 6.60 10.83
N HIS A 172 5.87 7.28 10.56
CA HIS A 172 4.56 6.64 10.52
C HIS A 172 4.44 5.90 9.19
N ILE A 173 4.04 4.64 9.25
CA ILE A 173 3.73 3.89 8.03
C ILE A 173 2.51 4.57 7.40
N THR A 174 2.66 5.05 6.18
CA THR A 174 1.58 5.69 5.43
C THR A 174 0.81 4.66 4.61
N GLU A 175 -0.38 5.02 4.16
CA GLU A 175 -1.18 4.17 3.27
C GLU A 175 -0.44 3.90 1.95
N GLU A 176 0.25 4.91 1.40
CA GLU A 176 1.06 4.77 0.19
C GLU A 176 2.18 3.75 0.36
N GLU A 177 2.80 3.71 1.56
CA GLU A 177 3.85 2.72 1.85
C GLU A 177 3.26 1.30 1.90
N ILE A 178 2.06 1.12 2.49
CA ILE A 178 1.36 -0.17 2.50
C ILE A 178 1.00 -0.59 1.07
N ARG A 179 0.44 0.31 0.25
CA ARG A 179 0.11 0.07 -1.16
C ARG A 179 1.34 -0.34 -1.97
N SER A 180 2.49 0.32 -1.71
CA SER A 180 3.77 0.01 -2.37
C SER A 180 4.26 -1.40 -2.03
N ILE A 181 4.17 -1.80 -0.76
CA ILE A 181 4.55 -3.16 -0.29
C ILE A 181 3.68 -4.24 -0.95
N ILE A 182 2.37 -3.99 -1.06
CA ILE A 182 1.45 -4.93 -1.71
C ILE A 182 1.74 -5.06 -3.19
N ARG A 183 2.07 -3.95 -3.87
CA ARG A 183 2.46 -3.95 -5.29
C ARG A 183 3.75 -4.75 -5.51
N GLU A 184 4.77 -4.52 -4.68
CA GLU A 184 6.03 -5.28 -4.73
C GLU A 184 5.76 -6.77 -4.52
N GLY A 185 4.89 -7.13 -3.57
CA GLY A 185 4.47 -8.51 -3.35
C GLY A 185 3.74 -9.13 -4.54
N ALA A 186 2.97 -8.36 -5.29
CA ALA A 186 2.31 -8.82 -6.52
C ALA A 186 3.31 -9.03 -7.67
N GLU A 187 4.28 -8.12 -7.83
CA GLU A 187 5.37 -8.27 -8.83
C GLU A 187 6.27 -9.49 -8.52
N GLU A 188 6.50 -9.81 -7.25
CA GLU A 188 7.24 -10.99 -6.81
C GLU A 188 6.40 -12.29 -6.87
N GLY A 189 5.08 -12.21 -7.15
CA GLY A 189 4.16 -13.35 -7.23
C GLY A 189 3.70 -13.93 -5.87
N GLU A 190 3.99 -13.24 -4.77
CA GLU A 190 3.55 -13.62 -3.41
C GLU A 190 2.11 -13.17 -3.12
N VAL A 191 1.62 -12.14 -3.81
CA VAL A 191 0.26 -11.60 -3.75
C VAL A 191 -0.38 -11.76 -5.12
N GLN A 192 -1.62 -12.22 -5.19
CA GLN A 192 -2.34 -12.33 -6.46
C GLN A 192 -2.84 -10.95 -6.92
N GLU A 193 -2.96 -10.75 -8.24
CA GLU A 193 -3.47 -9.49 -8.81
C GLU A 193 -4.87 -9.13 -8.29
N VAL A 194 -5.74 -10.13 -8.10
CA VAL A 194 -7.07 -9.94 -7.52
C VAL A 194 -7.00 -9.44 -6.08
N GLU A 195 -6.08 -9.99 -5.28
CA GLU A 195 -5.87 -9.57 -3.88
C GLU A 195 -5.38 -8.13 -3.81
N GLN A 196 -4.46 -7.75 -4.71
CA GLN A 196 -3.98 -6.37 -4.81
C GLN A 196 -5.11 -5.40 -5.14
N LYS A 197 -5.96 -5.74 -6.12
CA LYS A 197 -7.12 -4.92 -6.52
C LYS A 197 -8.11 -4.75 -5.35
N ILE A 198 -8.45 -5.84 -4.65
CA ILE A 198 -9.36 -5.78 -3.50
C ILE A 198 -8.79 -4.89 -2.39
N VAL A 199 -7.50 -5.01 -2.05
CA VAL A 199 -6.89 -4.16 -1.02
C VAL A 199 -6.90 -2.69 -1.45
N GLY A 200 -6.63 -2.40 -2.72
CA GLY A 200 -6.77 -1.05 -3.27
C GLY A 200 -8.17 -0.47 -3.07
N ARG A 201 -9.21 -1.26 -3.35
CA ARG A 201 -10.60 -0.87 -3.14
C ARG A 201 -10.97 -0.69 -1.66
N VAL A 202 -10.42 -1.53 -0.77
CA VAL A 202 -10.62 -1.37 0.68
C VAL A 202 -10.14 0.01 1.16
N PHE A 203 -8.95 0.43 0.77
CA PHE A 203 -8.43 1.75 1.15
C PHE A 203 -9.26 2.89 0.54
N SER A 204 -9.57 2.78 -0.75
CA SER A 204 -10.39 3.79 -1.44
C SER A 204 -11.79 3.94 -0.83
N LEU A 205 -12.40 2.82 -0.39
CA LEU A 205 -13.73 2.84 0.19
C LEU A 205 -13.79 3.60 1.53
N GLY A 206 -12.65 3.68 2.25
CA GLY A 206 -12.55 4.43 3.50
C GLY A 206 -12.83 5.92 3.35
N ASP A 207 -12.46 6.48 2.21
CA ASP A 207 -12.63 7.91 1.91
C ASP A 207 -13.94 8.23 1.17
N ARG A 208 -14.70 7.19 0.75
CA ARG A 208 -15.92 7.35 -0.02
C ARG A 208 -17.13 7.58 0.87
N ARG A 209 -18.06 8.36 0.36
CA ARG A 209 -19.37 8.63 0.97
C ARG A 209 -20.44 7.75 0.34
N VAL A 210 -21.56 7.57 1.07
CA VAL A 210 -22.69 6.78 0.63
C VAL A 210 -23.22 7.23 -0.73
N GLU A 211 -23.25 8.53 -1.00
CA GLU A 211 -23.68 9.10 -2.29
C GLU A 211 -22.91 8.57 -3.50
N SER A 212 -21.66 8.12 -3.30
CA SER A 212 -20.80 7.65 -4.38
C SER A 212 -21.00 6.18 -4.77
N ILE A 213 -21.78 5.43 -3.99
CA ILE A 213 -22.01 3.99 -4.21
C ILE A 213 -23.49 3.60 -4.11
N MET A 214 -24.38 4.54 -3.77
CA MET A 214 -25.81 4.28 -3.68
C MET A 214 -26.42 4.08 -5.07
N THR A 215 -27.50 3.32 -5.16
CA THR A 215 -28.38 3.34 -6.31
C THR A 215 -29.16 4.66 -6.31
N PRO A 216 -29.03 5.53 -7.34
CA PRO A 216 -29.63 6.86 -7.33
C PRO A 216 -31.15 6.80 -7.49
N ARG A 217 -31.83 7.84 -7.04
CA ARG A 217 -33.30 7.97 -7.12
C ARG A 217 -33.88 7.73 -8.52
N SER A 218 -33.17 8.14 -9.56
CA SER A 218 -33.61 8.01 -10.97
C SER A 218 -33.76 6.55 -11.42
N GLU A 219 -33.06 5.63 -10.76
CA GLU A 219 -33.05 4.20 -11.07
C GLU A 219 -33.96 3.38 -10.15
N LEU A 220 -34.61 4.04 -9.18
CA LEU A 220 -35.44 3.33 -8.22
C LEU A 220 -36.84 3.02 -8.79
N THR A 221 -37.14 1.74 -8.85
CA THR A 221 -38.53 1.27 -8.98
C THR A 221 -39.17 1.28 -7.61
N TRP A 222 -40.27 1.99 -7.45
CA TRP A 222 -40.99 2.13 -6.19
C TRP A 222 -42.51 1.90 -6.35
N LEU A 223 -43.20 1.60 -5.26
CA LEU A 223 -44.63 1.38 -5.25
C LEU A 223 -45.34 2.51 -4.48
N GLU A 224 -46.51 2.91 -4.94
CA GLU A 224 -47.36 3.84 -4.19
C GLU A 224 -48.30 3.06 -3.26
N VAL A 225 -48.48 3.56 -2.03
CA VAL A 225 -49.35 2.93 -1.01
C VAL A 225 -50.76 2.60 -1.54
N GLY A 226 -51.31 3.43 -2.41
CA GLY A 226 -52.66 3.29 -2.98
C GLY A 226 -52.77 2.38 -4.20
N MET A 227 -51.68 1.78 -4.67
CA MET A 227 -51.72 0.89 -5.84
C MET A 227 -52.63 -0.33 -5.63
N THR A 228 -53.35 -0.69 -6.68
CA THR A 228 -54.11 -1.94 -6.74
C THR A 228 -53.18 -3.14 -6.93
N THR A 229 -53.67 -4.34 -6.61
CA THR A 229 -52.89 -5.57 -6.77
C THR A 229 -52.44 -5.83 -8.21
N ASP A 230 -53.23 -5.40 -9.20
CA ASP A 230 -52.90 -5.55 -10.62
C ASP A 230 -51.82 -4.56 -11.06
N GLU A 231 -51.83 -3.30 -10.56
CA GLU A 231 -50.80 -2.29 -10.78
C GLU A 231 -49.46 -2.73 -10.15
N ILE A 232 -49.50 -3.23 -8.91
CA ILE A 232 -48.30 -3.77 -8.24
C ILE A 232 -47.70 -4.90 -9.07
N ARG A 233 -48.55 -5.83 -9.55
CA ARG A 233 -48.11 -6.96 -10.38
C ARG A 233 -47.48 -6.49 -11.69
N ALA A 234 -48.03 -5.46 -12.32
CA ALA A 234 -47.45 -4.88 -13.54
C ALA A 234 -46.07 -4.33 -13.30
N VAL A 235 -45.86 -3.50 -12.25
CA VAL A 235 -44.58 -2.93 -11.90
C VAL A 235 -43.55 -4.00 -11.57
N VAL A 236 -43.91 -5.01 -10.78
CA VAL A 236 -43.05 -6.11 -10.37
C VAL A 236 -42.61 -6.98 -11.55
N ASN A 237 -43.50 -7.19 -12.54
CA ASN A 237 -43.17 -7.97 -13.73
C ASN A 237 -42.28 -7.21 -14.72
N GLU A 238 -42.45 -5.90 -14.80
CA GLU A 238 -41.63 -5.03 -15.66
C GLU A 238 -40.21 -4.81 -15.08
N HIS A 239 -40.14 -4.63 -13.76
CA HIS A 239 -38.89 -4.37 -13.05
C HIS A 239 -38.78 -5.31 -11.83
N PRO A 240 -38.28 -6.54 -12.00
CA PRO A 240 -38.23 -7.53 -10.93
C PRO A 240 -37.08 -7.22 -9.95
N HIS A 241 -37.41 -6.76 -8.75
CA HIS A 241 -36.48 -6.53 -7.66
C HIS A 241 -36.86 -7.35 -6.43
N ASN A 242 -35.89 -7.62 -5.56
CA ASN A 242 -36.16 -8.32 -4.30
C ASN A 242 -36.94 -7.47 -3.29
N ARG A 243 -36.90 -6.14 -3.45
CA ARG A 243 -37.49 -5.15 -2.53
C ARG A 243 -37.91 -3.91 -3.31
N TYR A 244 -39.01 -3.30 -2.85
CA TYR A 244 -39.52 -2.07 -3.42
C TYR A 244 -39.74 -1.04 -2.32
N PRO A 245 -39.18 0.17 -2.42
CA PRO A 245 -39.58 1.31 -1.59
C PRO A 245 -41.04 1.60 -1.78
N VAL A 246 -41.75 1.93 -0.72
CA VAL A 246 -43.17 2.30 -0.77
C VAL A 246 -43.34 3.73 -0.25
N GLY A 247 -43.88 4.60 -1.12
CA GLY A 247 -44.09 6.01 -0.82
C GLY A 247 -45.57 6.40 -0.90
N ARG A 248 -45.86 7.60 -0.39
CA ARG A 248 -47.19 8.19 -0.47
C ARG A 248 -47.16 9.42 -1.39
N GLY A 249 -47.58 9.23 -2.63
CA GLY A 249 -47.56 10.28 -3.66
C GLY A 249 -46.18 10.64 -4.20
N SER A 250 -45.10 10.38 -3.44
CA SER A 250 -43.71 10.59 -3.86
C SER A 250 -42.74 9.74 -3.06
N LEU A 251 -41.51 9.56 -3.57
CA LEU A 251 -40.42 8.92 -2.85
C LEU A 251 -39.92 9.75 -1.66
N ASP A 252 -40.26 11.02 -1.57
CA ASP A 252 -39.86 11.87 -0.44
C ASP A 252 -40.76 11.65 0.79
N ASP A 253 -41.99 11.11 0.60
CA ASP A 253 -42.84 10.63 1.69
C ASP A 253 -42.82 9.08 1.74
N LEU A 254 -41.64 8.55 2.07
CA LEU A 254 -41.42 7.12 2.12
C LEU A 254 -42.04 6.53 3.40
N VAL A 255 -42.87 5.53 3.25
CA VAL A 255 -43.60 4.85 4.34
C VAL A 255 -42.86 3.60 4.81
N GLY A 256 -42.19 2.90 3.91
CA GLY A 256 -41.47 1.68 4.23
C GLY A 256 -40.93 0.96 2.99
N VAL A 257 -40.56 -0.28 3.16
CA VAL A 257 -40.12 -1.18 2.07
C VAL A 257 -40.92 -2.46 2.14
N VAL A 258 -41.32 -2.98 0.98
CA VAL A 258 -41.95 -4.30 0.87
C VAL A 258 -41.02 -5.27 0.15
N TYR A 259 -40.96 -6.51 0.63
CA TYR A 259 -40.21 -7.58 -0.03
C TYR A 259 -41.05 -8.27 -1.09
N LEU A 260 -40.42 -8.64 -2.20
CA LEU A 260 -41.06 -9.45 -3.24
C LEU A 260 -41.67 -10.73 -2.70
N LYS A 261 -41.03 -11.39 -1.72
CA LYS A 261 -41.56 -12.59 -1.07
C LYS A 261 -42.90 -12.35 -0.36
N GLU A 262 -43.06 -11.18 0.29
CA GLU A 262 -44.32 -10.79 0.95
C GLU A 262 -45.40 -10.52 -0.08
N LEU A 263 -45.06 -9.81 -1.15
CA LEU A 263 -45.98 -9.59 -2.27
C LEU A 263 -46.44 -10.93 -2.89
N PHE A 264 -45.48 -11.85 -3.13
CA PHE A 264 -45.79 -13.14 -3.71
C PHE A 264 -46.73 -13.98 -2.82
N GLN A 265 -46.57 -13.91 -1.50
CA GLN A 265 -47.39 -14.68 -0.56
C GLN A 265 -48.79 -14.08 -0.37
N HIS A 266 -48.91 -12.76 -0.28
CA HIS A 266 -50.13 -12.09 0.20
C HIS A 266 -50.91 -11.31 -0.87
N LEU A 267 -50.31 -11.03 -2.06
CA LEU A 267 -50.94 -10.20 -3.10
C LEU A 267 -52.29 -10.74 -3.59
N HIS A 268 -52.56 -12.04 -3.40
CA HIS A 268 -53.80 -12.70 -3.82
C HIS A 268 -54.86 -12.74 -2.71
N GLU A 269 -54.56 -12.26 -1.51
CA GLU A 269 -55.49 -12.30 -0.40
C GLU A 269 -56.60 -11.24 -0.56
N PRO A 270 -57.85 -11.58 -0.25
CA PRO A 270 -58.94 -10.61 -0.27
C PRO A 270 -58.68 -9.49 0.76
N GLY A 271 -58.60 -8.24 0.30
CA GLY A 271 -58.36 -7.10 1.16
C GLY A 271 -56.88 -6.81 1.42
N PHE A 272 -55.98 -7.33 0.57
CA PHE A 272 -54.56 -7.01 0.63
C PHE A 272 -54.32 -5.48 0.67
N SER A 273 -53.41 -5.03 1.55
CA SER A 273 -52.95 -3.67 1.66
C SER A 273 -51.44 -3.64 1.84
N LEU A 274 -50.72 -2.85 1.02
CA LEU A 274 -49.28 -2.67 1.13
C LEU A 274 -48.87 -2.25 2.53
N GLU A 275 -49.62 -1.37 3.19
CA GLU A 275 -49.27 -0.84 4.51
C GLU A 275 -49.12 -1.92 5.60
N GLN A 276 -49.82 -3.07 5.45
CA GLN A 276 -49.74 -4.16 6.42
C GLN A 276 -48.48 -5.03 6.29
N HIS A 277 -47.78 -4.93 5.16
CA HIS A 277 -46.61 -5.75 4.81
C HIS A 277 -45.33 -4.95 4.71
N LEU A 278 -45.34 -3.68 5.19
CA LEU A 278 -44.16 -2.82 5.17
C LEU A 278 -43.20 -3.16 6.29
N GLU A 279 -41.94 -3.23 5.94
CA GLU A 279 -40.86 -3.22 6.92
C GLU A 279 -40.29 -1.79 7.09
N PRO A 280 -39.87 -1.42 8.33
CA PRO A 280 -39.25 -0.12 8.56
C PRO A 280 -37.89 -0.06 7.90
N VAL A 281 -37.55 1.09 7.31
CA VAL A 281 -36.26 1.35 6.68
C VAL A 281 -35.34 2.11 7.58
N LYS A 282 -34.04 1.95 7.37
CA LYS A 282 -33.02 2.81 7.95
C LYS A 282 -32.75 3.99 7.04
N PHE A 283 -32.54 5.15 7.65
CA PHE A 283 -32.22 6.37 6.94
C PHE A 283 -30.73 6.70 7.11
N PHE A 284 -30.08 7.05 5.99
CA PHE A 284 -28.68 7.43 5.93
C PHE A 284 -28.55 8.79 5.26
N HIS A 285 -27.70 9.64 5.81
CA HIS A 285 -27.35 10.89 5.16
C HIS A 285 -26.37 10.60 4.00
N GLU A 286 -26.52 11.27 2.85
CA GLU A 286 -25.67 11.04 1.66
C GLU A 286 -24.17 11.25 1.95
N GLY A 287 -23.82 12.20 2.84
CA GLY A 287 -22.46 12.47 3.27
C GLY A 287 -21.87 11.51 4.31
N LEU A 288 -22.59 10.43 4.69
CA LEU A 288 -22.06 9.43 5.63
C LEU A 288 -20.96 8.61 4.96
N GLU A 289 -19.87 8.33 5.69
CA GLU A 289 -18.82 7.42 5.23
C GLU A 289 -19.35 6.00 5.02
N VAL A 290 -18.87 5.33 3.97
CA VAL A 290 -19.36 4.00 3.57
C VAL A 290 -19.16 2.96 4.68
N TYR A 291 -18.03 2.98 5.39
CA TYR A 291 -17.81 2.06 6.51
C TYR A 291 -18.79 2.29 7.67
N GLY A 292 -19.18 3.53 7.90
CA GLY A 292 -20.23 3.84 8.88
C GLY A 292 -21.60 3.30 8.46
N ALA A 293 -21.91 3.32 7.16
CA ALA A 293 -23.12 2.71 6.61
C ALA A 293 -23.07 1.17 6.70
N LEU A 294 -21.93 0.55 6.36
CA LEU A 294 -21.70 -0.89 6.47
C LEU A 294 -21.96 -1.39 7.89
N GLU A 295 -21.39 -0.71 8.89
CA GLU A 295 -21.58 -1.10 10.29
C GLU A 295 -23.07 -1.04 10.70
N ARG A 296 -23.77 0.03 10.32
CA ARG A 296 -25.19 0.19 10.62
C ARG A 296 -26.06 -0.82 9.89
N LEU A 297 -25.75 -1.16 8.62
CA LEU A 297 -26.49 -2.19 7.87
C LEU A 297 -26.26 -3.58 8.46
N ARG A 298 -25.02 -3.92 8.87
CA ARG A 298 -24.70 -5.21 9.50
C ARG A 298 -25.40 -5.44 10.85
N HIS A 299 -25.54 -4.40 11.66
CA HIS A 299 -26.20 -4.49 12.97
C HIS A 299 -27.74 -4.42 12.90
N GLY A 300 -28.33 -4.31 11.70
CA GLY A 300 -29.77 -4.29 11.50
C GLY A 300 -30.28 -5.58 10.87
N GLN A 301 -31.57 -5.87 11.10
CA GLN A 301 -32.25 -6.97 10.42
C GLN A 301 -32.51 -6.69 8.94
N CYS A 302 -32.44 -5.41 8.53
CA CYS A 302 -32.72 -4.93 7.19
C CYS A 302 -31.39 -4.51 6.54
N GLY A 303 -30.84 -5.31 5.60
CA GLY A 303 -29.66 -4.97 4.80
C GLY A 303 -29.94 -3.92 3.71
N TYR A 304 -30.79 -2.91 4.00
CA TYR A 304 -31.32 -1.91 3.09
C TYR A 304 -31.43 -0.57 3.81
N GLY A 305 -31.04 0.51 3.16
CA GLY A 305 -31.15 1.85 3.71
C GLY A 305 -31.55 2.88 2.66
N VAL A 306 -32.34 3.86 3.05
CA VAL A 306 -32.72 5.00 2.21
C VAL A 306 -31.78 6.15 2.48
N VAL A 307 -31.26 6.74 1.42
CA VAL A 307 -30.31 7.86 1.46
C VAL A 307 -31.07 9.16 1.21
N PHE A 308 -30.81 10.17 2.04
CA PHE A 308 -31.46 11.48 1.95
C PHE A 308 -30.45 12.63 2.06
N ASP A 309 -30.83 13.78 1.49
CA ASP A 309 -30.06 15.02 1.57
C ASP A 309 -30.40 15.84 2.84
N GLU A 310 -29.79 17.01 3.01
CA GLU A 310 -30.00 17.93 4.14
C GLU A 310 -31.44 18.48 4.20
N PHE A 311 -32.16 18.39 3.11
CA PHE A 311 -33.56 18.85 3.02
C PHE A 311 -34.58 17.75 3.25
N GLY A 312 -34.11 16.52 3.52
CA GLY A 312 -34.95 15.34 3.73
C GLY A 312 -35.52 14.73 2.44
N ARG A 313 -34.94 15.05 1.27
CA ARG A 313 -35.33 14.45 -0.01
C ARG A 313 -34.60 13.16 -0.22
N THR A 314 -35.30 12.14 -0.70
CA THR A 314 -34.70 10.87 -1.05
C THR A 314 -33.77 11.01 -2.25
N ARG A 315 -32.48 10.70 -2.06
CA ARG A 315 -31.43 10.71 -3.06
C ARG A 315 -31.24 9.33 -3.72
N GLY A 316 -31.48 8.27 -2.99
CA GLY A 316 -31.30 6.91 -3.45
C GLY A 316 -31.47 5.87 -2.36
N ILE A 317 -30.93 4.70 -2.60
CA ILE A 317 -30.87 3.59 -1.64
C ILE A 317 -29.44 3.06 -1.55
N ILE A 318 -29.11 2.46 -0.41
CA ILE A 318 -27.87 1.71 -0.22
C ILE A 318 -28.14 0.35 0.36
N THR A 319 -27.52 -0.68 -0.19
CA THR A 319 -27.62 -2.06 0.25
C THR A 319 -26.25 -2.62 0.62
N LEU A 320 -26.23 -3.79 1.27
CA LEU A 320 -24.99 -4.53 1.47
C LEU A 320 -24.36 -5.00 0.15
N LYS A 321 -25.20 -5.23 -0.90
CA LYS A 321 -24.73 -5.60 -2.24
C LYS A 321 -23.85 -4.46 -2.80
N ASP A 322 -24.33 -3.21 -2.79
CA ASP A 322 -23.61 -2.06 -3.30
C ASP A 322 -22.25 -1.88 -2.62
N ILE A 323 -22.19 -2.09 -1.29
CA ILE A 323 -20.92 -2.04 -0.55
C ILE A 323 -20.01 -3.21 -0.91
N CYS A 324 -20.55 -4.41 -1.10
CA CYS A 324 -19.76 -5.57 -1.54
C CYS A 324 -19.22 -5.36 -2.96
N GLU A 325 -20.01 -4.84 -3.88
CA GLU A 325 -19.58 -4.50 -5.24
C GLU A 325 -18.50 -3.44 -5.25
N ALA A 326 -18.60 -2.43 -4.41
CA ALA A 326 -17.56 -1.44 -4.23
C ALA A 326 -16.24 -2.03 -3.69
N LEU A 327 -16.27 -3.15 -2.95
CA LEU A 327 -15.09 -3.85 -2.42
C LEU A 327 -14.50 -4.87 -3.39
N VAL A 328 -15.35 -5.72 -4.01
CA VAL A 328 -14.90 -6.87 -4.79
C VAL A 328 -14.86 -6.55 -6.28
N GLY A 329 -15.65 -5.58 -6.71
CA GLY A 329 -15.98 -5.28 -8.09
C GLY A 329 -17.38 -5.73 -8.43
N GLU A 330 -17.80 -5.39 -9.62
CA GLU A 330 -19.12 -5.71 -10.16
C GLU A 330 -19.47 -7.19 -9.97
N ILE A 331 -20.65 -7.46 -9.43
CA ILE A 331 -21.18 -8.81 -9.26
C ILE A 331 -22.30 -8.96 -10.30
N PRO A 332 -22.07 -9.62 -11.44
CA PRO A 332 -23.03 -9.69 -12.52
C PRO A 332 -24.34 -10.37 -12.05
N ASP A 333 -25.44 -9.69 -12.07
CA ASP A 333 -26.77 -10.25 -11.91
C ASP A 333 -27.29 -10.66 -13.31
N GLY A 334 -26.79 -11.74 -13.84
CA GLY A 334 -27.30 -12.55 -14.98
C GLY A 334 -27.81 -11.89 -16.26
N GLU A 335 -28.27 -10.66 -16.25
CA GLU A 335 -28.85 -9.91 -17.39
C GLU A 335 -28.28 -8.49 -17.55
N GLU A 336 -27.44 -8.01 -16.63
CA GLU A 336 -26.86 -6.67 -16.72
C GLU A 336 -25.57 -6.70 -17.54
N GLU A 337 -25.44 -5.76 -18.50
CA GLU A 337 -24.18 -5.56 -19.23
C GLU A 337 -23.14 -4.98 -18.28
N PRO A 338 -21.86 -5.41 -18.36
CA PRO A 338 -20.83 -4.85 -17.52
C PRO A 338 -20.62 -3.35 -17.80
N ASP A 339 -20.37 -2.57 -16.76
CA ASP A 339 -20.14 -1.12 -16.85
C ASP A 339 -18.99 -0.74 -17.79
N ILE A 340 -17.97 -1.61 -17.92
CA ILE A 340 -16.81 -1.43 -18.78
C ILE A 340 -16.67 -2.62 -19.73
N VAL A 341 -16.80 -2.38 -21.04
CA VAL A 341 -16.64 -3.38 -22.09
C VAL A 341 -15.41 -3.01 -22.93
N GLU A 342 -14.38 -3.85 -22.87
CA GLU A 342 -13.17 -3.68 -23.68
C GLU A 342 -13.42 -4.17 -25.12
N ARG A 343 -13.01 -3.36 -26.13
CA ARG A 343 -13.16 -3.65 -27.55
C ARG A 343 -11.86 -4.17 -28.14
N GLU A 344 -11.95 -4.83 -29.29
CA GLU A 344 -10.81 -5.41 -30.00
C GLU A 344 -9.72 -4.38 -30.38
N ASP A 345 -10.09 -3.10 -30.50
CA ASP A 345 -9.17 -2.00 -30.81
C ASP A 345 -8.48 -1.38 -29.57
N GLY A 346 -8.71 -1.96 -28.39
CA GLY A 346 -8.16 -1.49 -27.11
C GLY A 346 -8.86 -0.23 -26.58
N SER A 347 -9.99 0.19 -27.16
CA SER A 347 -10.89 1.17 -26.57
C SER A 347 -11.88 0.48 -25.65
N CYS A 348 -12.42 1.23 -24.67
CA CYS A 348 -13.43 0.74 -23.73
C CYS A 348 -14.73 1.49 -23.94
N LEU A 349 -15.84 0.76 -24.06
CA LEU A 349 -17.17 1.33 -24.00
C LEU A 349 -17.60 1.29 -22.54
N ILE A 350 -17.90 2.44 -21.97
CA ILE A 350 -18.14 2.61 -20.53
C ILE A 350 -19.52 3.20 -20.32
N ASP A 351 -20.27 2.63 -19.37
CA ASP A 351 -21.55 3.19 -18.93
C ASP A 351 -21.35 4.57 -18.31
N GLY A 352 -22.17 5.52 -18.64
CA GLY A 352 -22.09 6.87 -18.10
C GLY A 352 -22.21 6.93 -16.57
N GLN A 353 -22.88 5.96 -15.96
CA GLN A 353 -23.03 5.83 -14.50
C GLN A 353 -21.89 5.05 -13.86
N CYS A 354 -21.00 4.43 -14.65
CA CYS A 354 -19.84 3.74 -14.12
C CYS A 354 -19.12 4.59 -13.07
N PRO A 355 -18.83 4.04 -11.89
CA PRO A 355 -18.13 4.77 -10.86
C PRO A 355 -16.76 5.27 -11.37
N PHE A 356 -16.47 6.54 -11.13
CA PHE A 356 -15.20 7.15 -11.57
C PHE A 356 -13.97 6.39 -11.06
N PHE A 357 -14.07 5.80 -9.86
CA PHE A 357 -13.01 4.97 -9.31
C PHE A 357 -12.73 3.72 -10.18
N ASP A 358 -13.75 3.08 -10.72
CA ASP A 358 -13.59 1.89 -11.55
C ASP A 358 -12.93 2.22 -12.89
N LEU A 359 -13.23 3.39 -13.46
CA LEU A 359 -12.48 3.94 -14.59
C LEU A 359 -10.97 4.08 -14.26
N LEU A 360 -10.64 4.69 -13.10
CA LEU A 360 -9.24 4.88 -12.69
C LEU A 360 -8.52 3.54 -12.50
N THR A 361 -9.16 2.60 -11.84
CA THR A 361 -8.62 1.26 -11.60
C THR A 361 -8.39 0.51 -12.90
N HIS A 362 -9.37 0.55 -13.83
CA HIS A 362 -9.26 -0.13 -15.13
C HIS A 362 -8.08 0.40 -15.95
N PHE A 363 -7.84 1.71 -15.93
CA PHE A 363 -6.72 2.32 -16.65
C PHE A 363 -5.40 2.37 -15.85
N GLY A 364 -5.35 1.81 -14.62
CA GLY A 364 -4.15 1.78 -13.77
C GLY A 364 -3.73 3.15 -13.24
N MET A 365 -4.73 4.01 -12.96
CA MET A 365 -4.56 5.39 -12.50
C MET A 365 -4.92 5.56 -11.01
N ASP A 366 -4.78 4.52 -10.20
CA ASP A 366 -5.20 4.46 -8.78
C ASP A 366 -4.56 5.53 -7.88
N GLY A 367 -3.46 6.14 -8.31
CA GLY A 367 -2.80 7.24 -7.59
C GLY A 367 -3.40 8.62 -7.86
N THR A 368 -4.48 8.70 -8.66
CA THR A 368 -5.16 9.98 -8.92
C THR A 368 -6.03 10.33 -7.72
N PRO A 369 -5.86 11.51 -7.09
CA PRO A 369 -6.75 11.95 -6.01
C PRO A 369 -8.19 11.94 -6.50
N LEU A 370 -9.09 11.32 -5.73
CA LEU A 370 -10.53 11.41 -5.98
C LEU A 370 -10.96 12.86 -5.73
N ASP A 371 -11.43 13.52 -6.77
CA ASP A 371 -12.08 14.81 -6.62
C ASP A 371 -13.53 14.55 -6.17
N ASN A 372 -13.96 15.19 -5.07
CA ASN A 372 -15.32 15.03 -4.56
C ASN A 372 -16.38 15.77 -5.43
N ALA A 373 -15.96 16.36 -6.56
CA ALA A 373 -16.85 17.07 -7.46
C ALA A 373 -17.74 16.13 -8.28
N TYR A 374 -17.30 14.87 -8.51
CA TYR A 374 -18.03 13.89 -9.32
C TYR A 374 -17.78 12.45 -8.84
N ASN A 375 -18.80 11.60 -8.97
CA ASN A 375 -18.76 10.21 -8.56
C ASN A 375 -18.77 9.22 -9.74
N THR A 376 -19.19 9.68 -10.93
CA THR A 376 -19.33 8.85 -12.13
C THR A 376 -18.52 9.39 -13.29
N VAL A 377 -18.34 8.58 -14.35
CA VAL A 377 -17.64 9.00 -15.58
C VAL A 377 -18.40 10.12 -16.29
N SER A 378 -19.74 10.09 -16.28
CA SER A 378 -20.57 11.21 -16.76
C SER A 378 -20.34 12.47 -15.95
N GLY A 379 -20.23 12.35 -14.61
CA GLY A 379 -19.96 13.46 -13.72
C GLY A 379 -18.63 14.13 -14.05
N LEU A 380 -17.57 13.35 -14.28
CA LEU A 380 -16.28 13.87 -14.76
C LEU A 380 -16.43 14.66 -16.07
N PHE A 381 -17.17 14.09 -17.05
CA PHE A 381 -17.34 14.74 -18.35
C PHE A 381 -18.08 16.07 -18.22
N LEU A 382 -19.17 16.10 -17.43
CA LEU A 382 -19.97 17.29 -17.18
C LEU A 382 -19.20 18.37 -16.41
N ASP A 383 -18.40 17.99 -15.41
CA ASP A 383 -17.59 18.94 -14.64
C ASP A 383 -16.55 19.64 -15.52
N LEU A 384 -15.88 18.87 -16.38
CA LEU A 384 -14.84 19.40 -17.26
C LEU A 384 -15.39 20.25 -18.41
N THR A 385 -16.58 19.93 -18.93
CA THR A 385 -17.18 20.67 -20.05
C THR A 385 -18.06 21.82 -19.60
N GLY A 386 -18.66 21.74 -18.41
CA GLY A 386 -19.57 22.73 -17.84
C GLY A 386 -20.93 22.85 -18.58
N HIS A 387 -21.27 21.90 -19.45
CA HIS A 387 -22.54 21.83 -20.16
C HIS A 387 -22.97 20.41 -20.45
N ILE A 388 -24.23 20.19 -20.83
CA ILE A 388 -24.71 18.86 -21.24
C ILE A 388 -24.17 18.60 -22.65
N PRO A 389 -23.36 17.52 -22.83
CA PRO A 389 -22.71 17.24 -24.10
C PRO A 389 -23.69 16.69 -25.15
N GLN A 390 -23.20 16.58 -26.38
CA GLN A 390 -23.92 15.94 -27.48
C GLN A 390 -23.15 14.67 -27.94
N THR A 391 -23.86 13.73 -28.54
CA THR A 391 -23.24 12.55 -29.15
C THR A 391 -22.15 12.98 -30.15
N GLY A 392 -20.96 12.35 -30.04
CA GLY A 392 -19.76 12.69 -30.81
C GLY A 392 -18.87 13.77 -30.19
N GLU A 393 -19.31 14.40 -29.10
CA GLU A 393 -18.47 15.34 -28.36
C GLU A 393 -17.39 14.57 -27.59
N HIS A 394 -16.17 15.10 -27.57
CA HIS A 394 -15.05 14.44 -26.91
C HIS A 394 -14.20 15.43 -26.12
N LEU A 395 -13.51 14.89 -25.11
CA LEU A 395 -12.51 15.61 -24.32
C LEU A 395 -11.29 14.72 -24.06
N ASP A 396 -10.16 15.36 -23.86
CA ASP A 396 -8.92 14.70 -23.48
C ASP A 396 -8.61 14.98 -22.02
N TRP A 397 -8.46 13.91 -21.22
CA TRP A 397 -8.20 14.01 -19.78
C TRP A 397 -7.10 13.01 -19.36
N LYS A 398 -6.02 13.52 -18.78
CA LYS A 398 -4.88 12.73 -18.23
C LYS A 398 -4.39 11.58 -19.13
N GLY A 399 -4.34 11.82 -20.45
CA GLY A 399 -3.89 10.82 -21.43
C GLY A 399 -4.98 9.83 -21.89
N LEU A 400 -6.22 10.07 -21.48
CA LEU A 400 -7.41 9.39 -21.99
C LEU A 400 -8.21 10.34 -22.87
N ARG A 401 -8.77 9.82 -23.97
CA ARG A 401 -9.81 10.50 -24.76
C ARG A 401 -11.14 9.87 -24.42
N LEU A 402 -12.09 10.70 -23.99
CA LEU A 402 -13.46 10.32 -23.70
C LEU A 402 -14.35 10.91 -24.80
N GLU A 403 -15.17 10.09 -25.45
CA GLU A 403 -16.09 10.49 -26.52
C GLU A 403 -17.50 9.99 -26.18
N ILE A 404 -18.50 10.87 -26.23
CA ILE A 404 -19.89 10.52 -26.01
C ILE A 404 -20.40 9.72 -27.20
N VAL A 405 -20.79 8.47 -26.97
CA VAL A 405 -21.30 7.57 -28.01
C VAL A 405 -22.83 7.60 -28.03
N ASP A 406 -23.47 7.60 -26.86
CA ASP A 406 -24.92 7.58 -26.75
C ASP A 406 -25.42 8.47 -25.62
N MET A 407 -26.64 9.00 -25.79
CA MET A 407 -27.33 9.89 -24.86
C MET A 407 -28.78 9.44 -24.71
N ASP A 408 -29.25 9.27 -23.48
CA ASP A 408 -30.66 9.11 -23.15
C ASP A 408 -31.23 10.45 -22.67
N GLY A 409 -31.79 11.22 -23.61
CA GLY A 409 -32.28 12.55 -23.36
C GLY A 409 -31.15 13.51 -22.98
N VAL A 410 -31.04 13.89 -21.72
CA VAL A 410 -29.97 14.75 -21.15
C VAL A 410 -28.91 13.94 -20.40
N ARG A 411 -29.12 12.63 -20.22
CA ARG A 411 -28.21 11.72 -19.54
C ARG A 411 -27.21 11.15 -20.54
N ILE A 412 -25.95 11.10 -20.16
CA ILE A 412 -24.93 10.36 -20.90
C ILE A 412 -25.15 8.87 -20.63
N ASP A 413 -25.39 8.08 -21.68
CA ASP A 413 -25.59 6.65 -21.58
C ASP A 413 -24.28 5.88 -21.77
N LYS A 414 -23.58 6.10 -22.89
CA LYS A 414 -22.34 5.39 -23.19
C LYS A 414 -21.23 6.34 -23.61
N ILE A 415 -20.04 6.10 -23.06
CA ILE A 415 -18.81 6.86 -23.31
C ILE A 415 -17.75 5.92 -23.86
N LEU A 416 -17.14 6.26 -24.99
CA LEU A 416 -15.97 5.58 -25.53
C LEU A 416 -14.71 6.18 -24.93
N VAL A 417 -13.92 5.35 -24.26
CA VAL A 417 -12.66 5.79 -23.63
C VAL A 417 -11.47 5.09 -24.32
N LYS A 418 -10.47 5.88 -24.71
CA LYS A 418 -9.27 5.37 -25.38
C LYS A 418 -8.02 6.06 -24.82
N ARG A 419 -6.94 5.30 -24.67
CA ARG A 419 -5.62 5.89 -24.35
C ARG A 419 -5.11 6.72 -25.53
N ILE A 420 -4.69 7.95 -25.28
CA ILE A 420 -4.01 8.77 -26.26
C ILE A 420 -2.55 8.36 -26.27
N THR A 421 -2.14 7.66 -27.32
CA THR A 421 -0.72 7.45 -27.61
C THR A 421 -0.17 8.81 -28.06
N THR A 422 0.53 9.51 -27.19
CA THR A 422 1.35 10.66 -27.62
C THR A 422 2.43 10.08 -28.55
N PRO A 423 2.54 10.53 -29.80
CA PRO A 423 3.68 10.14 -30.61
C PRO A 423 4.94 10.61 -29.89
N GLU A 424 5.86 9.69 -29.65
CA GLU A 424 7.19 10.03 -29.14
C GLU A 424 7.79 11.11 -30.04
N ALA A 425 8.10 12.27 -29.42
CA ALA A 425 8.74 13.41 -30.09
C ALA A 425 10.26 13.21 -30.13
#